data_43193a36f42d33bbc2cba94dca658a04
#
_entry.id   43193a36f42d33bbc2cba94dca658a04
#
_cell.length_a   1.000
_cell.length_b   1.000
_cell.length_c   1.000
_cell.angle_alpha   90.00
_cell.angle_beta   90.00
_cell.angle_gamma   90.00
#
_symmetry.space_group_name_H-M   'P 1'
#
loop_
_entity.id
_entity.type
_entity.pdbx_description
1 polymer ?
#
loop_
_entity_poly.entity_id
_entity_poly.type
_entity_poly.pdbx_seq_one_letter_code
_entity_poly.pdbx_strand_id
1 'polypeptide(L)'
;MSRGLGDVYKRQGYASPEGPYSNNERLARERTQTLKDYVCSQYSFNDTLFTTHYTPEDWDGFIKLLTDTVISHREELLHIAESKNSPDEKERKIRKRYPEEFRFILQHWFPGLRHSDYTIHYVVRPFTVEQAKQVFESNPKNLSIEEMFRIAQTYPAGSPEYNKIFMTAVLLNPEHPVANLNAACILLSQGDTKGASLYLDKAGETPEKTLLQGIMQMLNGNYTEAENLLRKAKEAGLPQADENLKILHEIY
;
A
#
# COMPACT_ATOMS: atom_id res chain seq x y z
N MET A 1 3.89 15.87 9.84
CA MET A 1 4.36 16.41 8.54
C MET A 1 3.78 15.57 7.43
N SER A 2 3.12 16.17 6.46
CA SER A 2 2.59 15.49 5.29
C SER A 2 3.75 15.17 4.34
N ARG A 3 3.96 13.91 3.99
CA ARG A 3 4.80 13.54 2.85
C ARG A 3 4.22 14.28 1.65
N GLY A 4 5.03 15.13 1.00
CA GLY A 4 4.57 16.03 -0.05
C GLY A 4 3.64 15.36 -1.04
N LEU A 5 2.44 15.88 -1.12
CA LEU A 5 1.42 15.45 -2.08
C LEU A 5 1.85 15.95 -3.46
N GLY A 6 2.13 15.03 -4.37
CA GLY A 6 2.33 15.35 -5.80
C GLY A 6 0.96 15.38 -6.48
N ASP A 7 0.73 16.12 -7.15
CA ASP A 7 0.42 16.98 -8.28
C ASP A 7 -0.92 16.80 -9.01
N VAL A 8 -1.72 15.74 -8.92
CA VAL A 8 -3.03 15.73 -9.61
C VAL A 8 -4.04 14.82 -8.91
N TYR A 9 -5.13 15.42 -8.48
CA TYR A 9 -6.34 14.71 -8.09
C TYR A 9 -7.31 14.73 -9.27
N LYS A 10 -7.57 13.57 -9.89
CA LYS A 10 -8.68 13.43 -10.83
C LYS A 10 -9.94 13.06 -10.06
N ARG A 11 -11.03 13.75 -10.39
CA ARG A 11 -12.36 13.44 -9.85
C ARG A 11 -13.34 13.38 -10.98
N GLN A 12 -14.22 12.39 -10.92
CA GLN A 12 -15.26 12.18 -11.90
C GLN A 12 -16.58 11.93 -11.18
N GLY A 13 -17.55 12.82 -11.42
CA GLY A 13 -18.91 12.66 -10.92
C GLY A 13 -19.78 12.03 -11.99
N TYR A 14 -20.66 11.15 -11.57
CA TYR A 14 -21.58 10.42 -12.43
C TYR A 14 -23.02 10.68 -12.02
N ALA A 15 -23.93 10.76 -12.99
CA ALA A 15 -25.34 10.59 -12.77
C ALA A 15 -25.83 9.32 -13.47
N SER A 16 -26.98 8.82 -13.04
CA SER A 16 -27.61 7.64 -13.64
C SER A 16 -28.35 7.99 -14.92
N PRO A 17 -28.52 7.04 -15.85
CA PRO A 17 -29.23 7.22 -17.08
C PRO A 17 -30.77 7.35 -16.90
N GLU A 18 -31.23 8.28 -16.07
CA GLU A 18 -32.66 8.55 -15.84
C GLU A 18 -32.98 10.04 -15.86
N GLY A 19 -34.05 10.40 -16.51
CA GLY A 19 -34.51 11.76 -16.64
C GLY A 19 -33.70 12.57 -17.69
N PRO A 20 -33.97 13.87 -17.84
CA PRO A 20 -33.35 14.67 -18.90
C PRO A 20 -31.84 14.77 -18.77
N TYR A 21 -31.13 14.53 -19.86
CA TYR A 21 -29.66 14.59 -19.93
C TYR A 21 -29.11 15.93 -19.40
N SER A 22 -29.76 17.06 -19.72
CA SER A 22 -29.33 18.37 -19.23
C SER A 22 -29.37 18.51 -17.71
N ASN A 23 -30.35 17.86 -17.05
CA ASN A 23 -30.42 17.82 -15.58
C ASN A 23 -29.32 16.92 -15.00
N ASN A 24 -29.06 15.77 -15.61
CA ASN A 24 -28.02 14.84 -15.22
C ASN A 24 -26.62 15.46 -15.38
N GLU A 25 -26.39 16.22 -16.44
CA GLU A 25 -25.16 17.00 -16.64
C GLU A 25 -24.94 17.99 -15.50
N ARG A 26 -25.97 18.76 -15.15
CA ARG A 26 -25.89 19.70 -14.01
C ARG A 26 -25.59 18.98 -12.70
N LEU A 27 -26.29 17.89 -12.43
CA LEU A 27 -26.12 17.11 -11.19
C LEU A 27 -24.73 16.47 -11.09
N ALA A 28 -24.21 15.88 -12.17
CA ALA A 28 -22.88 15.29 -12.20
C ALA A 28 -21.80 16.34 -11.94
N ARG A 29 -21.92 17.53 -12.54
CA ARG A 29 -21.01 18.64 -12.34
C ARG A 29 -21.06 19.16 -10.89
N GLU A 30 -22.25 19.40 -10.35
CA GLU A 30 -22.44 19.88 -8.97
C GLU A 30 -21.89 18.89 -7.95
N ARG A 31 -22.10 17.58 -8.11
CA ARG A 31 -21.52 16.54 -7.24
C ARG A 31 -20.01 16.58 -7.25
N THR A 32 -19.41 16.70 -8.44
CA THR A 32 -17.94 16.79 -8.57
C THR A 32 -17.40 18.03 -7.85
N GLN A 33 -18.05 19.17 -8.02
CA GLN A 33 -17.65 20.43 -7.38
C GLN A 33 -17.81 20.35 -5.86
N THR A 34 -18.95 19.89 -5.37
CA THR A 34 -19.21 19.74 -3.93
C THR A 34 -18.17 18.85 -3.26
N LEU A 35 -17.79 17.72 -3.89
CA LEU A 35 -16.76 16.85 -3.37
C LEU A 35 -15.38 17.52 -3.35
N LYS A 36 -15.06 18.30 -4.39
CA LYS A 36 -13.82 19.11 -4.45
C LYS A 36 -13.77 20.10 -3.28
N ASP A 37 -14.83 20.88 -3.12
CA ASP A 37 -14.93 21.94 -2.10
C ASP A 37 -14.82 21.32 -0.69
N TYR A 38 -15.49 20.20 -0.45
CA TYR A 38 -15.41 19.47 0.81
C TYR A 38 -13.98 19.08 1.15
N VAL A 39 -13.26 18.44 0.22
CA VAL A 39 -11.89 18.00 0.49
C VAL A 39 -10.93 19.17 0.62
N CYS A 40 -11.06 20.22 -0.18
CA CYS A 40 -10.27 21.43 -0.02
C CYS A 40 -10.46 22.04 1.36
N SER A 41 -11.71 22.10 1.86
CA SER A 41 -12.02 22.65 3.18
C SER A 41 -11.48 21.78 4.32
N GLN A 42 -11.57 20.46 4.22
CA GLN A 42 -11.14 19.55 5.30
C GLN A 42 -9.63 19.44 5.43
N TYR A 43 -8.89 19.52 4.32
CA TYR A 43 -7.45 19.23 4.29
C TYR A 43 -6.60 20.43 3.89
N SER A 44 -7.17 21.61 3.73
CA SER A 44 -6.49 22.86 3.32
C SER A 44 -5.64 22.69 2.05
N PHE A 45 -6.13 21.92 1.09
CA PHE A 45 -5.46 21.73 -0.18
C PHE A 45 -5.67 22.93 -1.12
N ASN A 46 -4.66 23.21 -1.93
CA ASN A 46 -4.78 24.22 -2.97
C ASN A 46 -5.73 23.73 -4.09
N ASP A 47 -6.65 24.58 -4.51
CA ASP A 47 -7.62 24.31 -5.55
C ASP A 47 -7.00 23.90 -6.90
N THR A 48 -5.80 24.41 -7.19
CA THR A 48 -5.04 24.09 -8.42
C THR A 48 -4.55 22.63 -8.50
N LEU A 49 -4.58 21.89 -7.39
CA LEU A 49 -4.20 20.47 -7.35
C LEU A 49 -5.29 19.54 -7.89
N PHE A 50 -6.48 20.07 -8.21
CA PHE A 50 -7.62 19.26 -8.61
C PHE A 50 -7.99 19.43 -10.07
N THR A 51 -8.08 18.32 -10.80
CA THR A 51 -8.74 18.23 -12.10
C THR A 51 -10.09 17.55 -11.91
N THR A 52 -11.16 18.21 -12.34
CA THR A 52 -12.53 17.71 -12.23
C THR A 52 -13.06 17.30 -13.60
N HIS A 53 -13.67 16.13 -13.64
CA HIS A 53 -14.42 15.62 -14.80
C HIS A 53 -15.81 15.21 -14.34
N TYR A 54 -16.74 15.15 -15.24
CA TYR A 54 -18.08 14.63 -14.96
C TYR A 54 -18.60 13.84 -16.16
N THR A 55 -19.37 12.81 -15.87
CA THR A 55 -20.11 12.02 -16.86
C THR A 55 -21.59 12.23 -16.59
N PRO A 56 -22.30 12.89 -17.46
CA PRO A 56 -23.73 13.21 -17.28
C PRO A 56 -24.59 11.99 -17.03
N GLU A 57 -24.29 10.87 -17.68
CA GLU A 57 -25.00 9.61 -17.52
C GLU A 57 -24.02 8.44 -17.67
N ASP A 58 -23.98 7.57 -16.66
CA ASP A 58 -23.08 6.42 -16.63
C ASP A 58 -23.66 5.23 -17.44
N TRP A 59 -23.70 5.39 -18.75
CA TRP A 59 -24.11 4.32 -19.67
C TRP A 59 -23.12 3.16 -19.68
N ASP A 60 -21.82 3.43 -19.50
CA ASP A 60 -20.79 2.39 -19.45
C ASP A 60 -20.99 1.49 -18.21
N GLY A 61 -21.24 2.09 -17.04
CA GLY A 61 -21.60 1.37 -15.84
C GLY A 61 -22.90 0.57 -16.00
N PHE A 62 -23.89 1.13 -16.68
CA PHE A 62 -25.13 0.43 -16.98
C PHE A 62 -24.92 -0.77 -17.91
N ILE A 63 -24.15 -0.62 -18.99
CA ILE A 63 -23.77 -1.72 -19.89
C ILE A 63 -23.03 -2.82 -19.12
N LYS A 64 -22.13 -2.45 -18.24
CA LYS A 64 -21.42 -3.42 -17.38
C LYS A 64 -22.40 -4.21 -16.49
N LEU A 65 -23.34 -3.53 -15.84
CA LEU A 65 -24.37 -4.20 -15.03
C LEU A 65 -25.21 -5.16 -15.86
N LEU A 66 -25.61 -4.77 -17.09
CA LEU A 66 -26.32 -5.66 -18.01
C LEU A 66 -25.49 -6.88 -18.41
N THR A 67 -24.16 -6.71 -18.57
CA THR A 67 -23.25 -7.79 -18.95
C THR A 67 -23.05 -8.79 -17.81
N ASP A 68 -22.88 -8.28 -16.59
CA ASP A 68 -22.50 -9.07 -15.40
C ASP A 68 -23.70 -9.68 -14.67
N THR A 69 -24.94 -9.29 -15.02
CA THR A 69 -26.15 -9.69 -14.27
C THR A 69 -27.17 -10.37 -15.18
N VAL A 70 -27.98 -11.26 -14.61
CA VAL A 70 -29.09 -11.89 -15.31
C VAL A 70 -30.35 -11.03 -15.14
N ILE A 71 -30.89 -10.56 -16.26
CA ILE A 71 -32.16 -9.81 -16.33
C ILE A 71 -32.94 -10.26 -17.59
N SER A 72 -34.27 -10.21 -17.56
CA SER A 72 -35.09 -10.45 -18.74
C SER A 72 -34.74 -9.44 -19.84
N HIS A 73 -34.84 -9.85 -21.09
CA HIS A 73 -34.56 -9.03 -22.28
C HIS A 73 -33.16 -8.37 -22.26
N ARG A 74 -32.17 -9.04 -21.66
CA ARG A 74 -30.80 -8.50 -21.49
C ARG A 74 -30.19 -8.07 -22.82
N GLU A 75 -30.27 -8.90 -23.85
CA GLU A 75 -29.62 -8.62 -25.16
C GLU A 75 -30.26 -7.41 -25.85
N GLU A 76 -31.59 -7.26 -25.75
CA GLU A 76 -32.30 -6.11 -26.29
C GLU A 76 -31.98 -4.82 -25.52
N LEU A 77 -31.85 -4.93 -24.19
CA LEU A 77 -31.46 -3.80 -23.36
C LEU A 77 -30.02 -3.37 -23.67
N LEU A 78 -29.09 -4.32 -23.83
CA LEU A 78 -27.72 -4.07 -24.29
C LEU A 78 -27.70 -3.37 -25.64
N HIS A 79 -28.44 -3.90 -26.61
CA HIS A 79 -28.51 -3.30 -27.95
C HIS A 79 -29.01 -1.84 -27.91
N ILE A 80 -29.98 -1.51 -27.04
CA ILE A 80 -30.43 -0.12 -26.88
C ILE A 80 -29.35 0.71 -26.19
N ALA A 81 -28.72 0.21 -25.13
CA ALA A 81 -27.70 0.91 -24.35
C ALA A 81 -26.45 1.24 -25.20
N GLU A 82 -26.02 0.34 -26.06
CA GLU A 82 -24.88 0.50 -26.98
C GLU A 82 -25.21 1.30 -28.26
N SER A 83 -26.49 1.51 -28.53
CA SER A 83 -26.90 2.21 -29.75
C SER A 83 -26.37 3.66 -29.82
N LYS A 84 -26.29 4.21 -31.03
CA LYS A 84 -25.89 5.63 -31.28
C LYS A 84 -27.02 6.63 -31.01
N ASN A 85 -28.14 6.21 -30.43
CA ASN A 85 -29.21 7.12 -30.06
C ASN A 85 -28.77 8.10 -28.97
N SER A 86 -29.48 9.24 -28.87
CA SER A 86 -29.26 10.14 -27.75
C SER A 86 -29.59 9.45 -26.41
N PRO A 87 -28.96 9.88 -25.32
CA PRO A 87 -29.24 9.33 -23.97
C PRO A 87 -30.74 9.32 -23.63
N ASP A 88 -31.43 10.44 -23.81
CA ASP A 88 -32.87 10.54 -23.57
C ASP A 88 -33.72 9.59 -24.48
N GLU A 89 -33.24 9.31 -25.69
CA GLU A 89 -33.91 8.34 -26.56
C GLU A 89 -33.69 6.89 -26.11
N LYS A 90 -32.48 6.57 -25.64
CA LYS A 90 -32.18 5.24 -25.06
C LYS A 90 -33.09 4.98 -23.88
N GLU A 91 -33.14 5.89 -22.92
CA GLU A 91 -33.98 5.79 -21.73
C GLU A 91 -35.45 5.63 -22.11
N ARG A 92 -35.97 6.49 -23.00
CA ARG A 92 -37.36 6.43 -23.48
C ARG A 92 -37.68 5.09 -24.14
N LYS A 93 -36.76 4.52 -24.94
CA LYS A 93 -36.95 3.20 -25.58
C LYS A 93 -37.02 2.08 -24.56
N ILE A 94 -36.13 2.07 -23.57
CA ILE A 94 -36.12 1.08 -22.49
C ILE A 94 -37.41 1.19 -21.69
N ARG A 95 -37.77 2.36 -21.22
CA ARG A 95 -38.97 2.64 -20.44
C ARG A 95 -40.26 2.20 -21.17
N LYS A 96 -40.34 2.45 -22.47
CA LYS A 96 -41.53 2.13 -23.27
C LYS A 96 -41.66 0.65 -23.63
N ARG A 97 -40.53 -0.02 -23.96
CA ARG A 97 -40.55 -1.38 -24.46
C ARG A 97 -40.45 -2.43 -23.35
N TYR A 98 -39.75 -2.09 -22.27
CA TYR A 98 -39.40 -2.99 -21.16
C TYR A 98 -39.73 -2.32 -19.81
N PRO A 99 -41.02 -2.01 -19.53
CA PRO A 99 -41.40 -1.21 -18.37
C PRO A 99 -41.16 -1.91 -17.03
N GLU A 100 -41.17 -3.22 -16.98
CA GLU A 100 -40.91 -4.00 -15.76
C GLU A 100 -39.41 -4.00 -15.43
N GLU A 101 -38.58 -4.29 -16.43
CA GLU A 101 -37.14 -4.22 -16.33
C GLU A 101 -36.67 -2.78 -15.97
N PHE A 102 -37.26 -1.78 -16.62
CA PHE A 102 -36.95 -0.38 -16.32
C PHE A 102 -37.28 -0.01 -14.88
N ARG A 103 -38.41 -0.51 -14.33
CA ARG A 103 -38.75 -0.29 -12.91
C ARG A 103 -37.73 -0.93 -11.97
N PHE A 104 -37.33 -2.16 -12.28
CA PHE A 104 -36.29 -2.87 -11.53
C PHE A 104 -34.94 -2.12 -11.59
N ILE A 105 -34.48 -1.73 -12.77
CA ILE A 105 -33.25 -0.98 -13.01
C ILE A 105 -33.26 0.34 -12.24
N LEU A 106 -34.36 1.07 -12.31
CA LEU A 106 -34.53 2.35 -11.61
C LEU A 106 -34.39 2.20 -10.09
N GLN A 107 -34.92 1.13 -9.51
CA GLN A 107 -34.92 0.90 -8.08
C GLN A 107 -33.60 0.30 -7.55
N HIS A 108 -32.96 -0.58 -8.33
CA HIS A 108 -31.86 -1.41 -7.84
C HIS A 108 -30.50 -1.07 -8.45
N TRP A 109 -30.42 -0.61 -9.69
CA TRP A 109 -29.18 -0.37 -10.39
C TRP A 109 -28.81 1.10 -10.50
N PHE A 110 -29.72 1.95 -10.90
CA PHE A 110 -29.46 3.37 -11.08
C PHE A 110 -28.98 4.12 -9.82
N PRO A 111 -29.43 3.76 -8.59
CA PRO A 111 -28.83 4.37 -7.40
C PRO A 111 -27.32 4.15 -7.28
N GLY A 112 -26.83 2.97 -7.67
CA GLY A 112 -25.40 2.66 -7.67
C GLY A 112 -24.58 3.40 -8.73
N LEU A 113 -25.23 3.81 -9.85
CA LEU A 113 -24.58 4.60 -10.91
C LEU A 113 -24.47 6.10 -10.58
N ARG A 114 -25.06 6.54 -9.47
CA ARG A 114 -24.96 7.92 -8.96
C ARG A 114 -23.79 8.03 -8.00
N HIS A 115 -22.58 8.03 -8.49
CA HIS A 115 -21.37 8.00 -7.65
C HIS A 115 -20.37 9.08 -8.06
N SER A 116 -19.32 9.20 -7.32
CA SER A 116 -18.16 10.03 -7.67
C SER A 116 -16.90 9.25 -7.40
N ASP A 117 -16.05 9.16 -8.41
CA ASP A 117 -14.74 8.55 -8.33
C ASP A 117 -13.68 9.61 -8.10
N TYR A 118 -12.64 9.25 -7.38
CA TYR A 118 -11.45 10.08 -7.29
C TYR A 118 -10.20 9.23 -7.45
N THR A 119 -9.24 9.77 -8.15
CA THR A 119 -7.91 9.19 -8.30
C THR A 119 -6.90 10.18 -7.74
N ILE A 120 -6.07 9.70 -6.83
CA ILE A 120 -5.01 10.51 -6.23
C ILE A 120 -3.69 10.01 -6.82
N HIS A 121 -3.00 10.87 -7.58
CA HIS A 121 -1.62 10.65 -7.95
C HIS A 121 -0.74 11.37 -6.94
N TYR A 122 0.13 10.63 -6.25
CA TYR A 122 1.04 11.22 -5.28
C TYR A 122 2.45 10.68 -5.47
N VAL A 123 3.42 11.55 -5.28
CA VAL A 123 4.84 11.18 -5.22
C VAL A 123 5.24 11.13 -3.76
N VAL A 124 5.60 9.94 -3.30
CA VAL A 124 6.15 9.78 -1.95
C VAL A 124 7.59 10.32 -1.98
N ARG A 125 7.81 11.49 -1.39
CA ARG A 125 9.17 11.97 -1.15
C ARG A 125 9.71 11.31 0.12
N PRO A 126 10.88 10.65 0.06
CA PRO A 126 11.51 10.14 1.26
C PRO A 126 11.84 11.31 2.20
N PHE A 127 11.74 11.09 3.49
CA PHE A 127 12.18 12.06 4.46
C PHE A 127 13.71 12.25 4.37
N THR A 128 14.20 13.49 4.62
CA THR A 128 15.62 13.67 4.96
C THR A 128 15.91 12.95 6.27
N VAL A 129 17.18 12.69 6.56
CA VAL A 129 17.57 12.01 7.80
C VAL A 129 17.08 12.78 9.04
N GLU A 130 17.17 14.10 9.02
CA GLU A 130 16.74 14.98 10.11
C GLU A 130 15.21 14.91 10.30
N GLN A 131 14.46 14.98 9.21
CA GLN A 131 12.99 14.81 9.24
C GLN A 131 12.60 13.42 9.74
N ALA A 132 13.29 12.39 9.24
CA ALA A 132 13.02 11.02 9.62
C ALA A 132 13.30 10.79 11.13
N LYS A 133 14.34 11.38 11.71
CA LYS A 133 14.60 11.36 13.16
C LYS A 133 13.46 11.99 13.96
N GLN A 134 12.94 13.13 13.52
CA GLN A 134 11.80 13.78 14.18
C GLN A 134 10.51 12.93 14.08
N VAL A 135 10.28 12.32 12.91
CA VAL A 135 9.15 11.41 12.70
C VAL A 135 9.31 10.13 13.53
N PHE A 136 10.52 9.60 13.67
CA PHE A 136 10.80 8.44 14.50
C PHE A 136 10.39 8.66 15.96
N GLU A 137 10.69 9.82 16.52
CA GLU A 137 10.32 10.14 17.92
C GLU A 137 8.82 10.45 18.08
N SER A 138 8.15 10.98 17.07
CA SER A 138 6.73 11.38 17.16
C SER A 138 5.77 10.28 16.68
N ASN A 139 6.05 9.65 15.57
CA ASN A 139 5.20 8.60 14.98
C ASN A 139 6.03 7.69 14.04
N PRO A 140 6.76 6.70 14.57
CA PRO A 140 7.64 5.84 13.78
C PRO A 140 6.91 4.98 12.73
N LYS A 141 5.59 4.77 12.88
CA LYS A 141 4.76 4.05 11.89
C LYS A 141 4.74 4.73 10.51
N ASN A 142 5.05 6.02 10.46
CA ASN A 142 5.10 6.78 9.21
C ASN A 142 6.44 6.62 8.45
N LEU A 143 7.40 5.90 9.01
CA LEU A 143 8.68 5.62 8.36
C LEU A 143 8.67 4.25 7.69
N SER A 144 9.30 4.19 6.53
CA SER A 144 9.66 2.91 5.91
C SER A 144 10.84 2.28 6.65
N ILE A 145 11.02 0.97 6.46
CA ILE A 145 12.18 0.24 7.01
C ILE A 145 13.49 0.84 6.50
N GLU A 146 13.55 1.26 5.23
CA GLU A 146 14.73 1.89 4.65
C GLU A 146 15.05 3.24 5.30
N GLU A 147 14.02 4.05 5.60
CA GLU A 147 14.21 5.32 6.32
C GLU A 147 14.68 5.06 7.74
N MET A 148 14.16 4.05 8.44
CA MET A 148 14.65 3.64 9.76
C MET A 148 16.11 3.18 9.68
N PHE A 149 16.46 2.38 8.67
CA PHE A 149 17.85 1.95 8.44
C PHE A 149 18.78 3.15 8.26
N ARG A 150 18.41 4.13 7.41
CA ARG A 150 19.21 5.36 7.20
C ARG A 150 19.38 6.18 8.47
N ILE A 151 18.36 6.26 9.34
CA ILE A 151 18.51 6.91 10.64
C ILE A 151 19.49 6.14 11.51
N ALA A 152 19.34 4.81 11.60
CA ALA A 152 20.21 3.98 12.43
C ALA A 152 21.68 4.13 12.05
N GLN A 153 22.00 4.22 10.75
CA GLN A 153 23.36 4.43 10.23
C GLN A 153 24.02 5.75 10.71
N THR A 154 23.28 6.69 11.28
CA THR A 154 23.82 7.93 11.86
C THR A 154 24.30 7.77 13.29
N TYR A 155 24.08 6.62 13.91
CA TYR A 155 24.52 6.30 15.25
C TYR A 155 25.60 5.21 15.22
N PRO A 156 26.49 5.14 16.21
CA PRO A 156 27.44 4.05 16.32
C PRO A 156 26.73 2.71 16.39
N ALA A 157 27.23 1.70 15.66
CA ALA A 157 26.66 0.36 15.70
C ALA A 157 26.66 -0.18 17.15
N GLY A 158 25.54 -0.75 17.57
CA GLY A 158 25.35 -1.26 18.94
C GLY A 158 25.04 -0.20 20.00
N SER A 159 24.98 1.10 19.65
CA SER A 159 24.52 2.14 20.59
C SER A 159 23.05 1.94 20.97
N PRO A 160 22.60 2.48 22.12
CA PRO A 160 21.19 2.39 22.52
C PRO A 160 20.23 2.92 21.47
N GLU A 161 20.59 4.02 20.81
CA GLU A 161 19.80 4.65 19.75
C GLU A 161 19.72 3.75 18.51
N TYR A 162 20.86 3.19 18.07
CA TYR A 162 20.93 2.24 16.97
C TYR A 162 20.03 1.05 17.23
N ASN A 163 20.16 0.43 18.40
CA ASN A 163 19.36 -0.73 18.79
C ASN A 163 17.87 -0.41 18.90
N LYS A 164 17.52 0.75 19.50
CA LYS A 164 16.12 1.21 19.60
C LYS A 164 15.47 1.30 18.22
N ILE A 165 16.16 1.82 17.21
CA ILE A 165 15.60 1.99 15.87
C ILE A 165 15.29 0.63 15.22
N PHE A 166 16.23 -0.30 15.23
CA PHE A 166 16.02 -1.62 14.63
C PHE A 166 15.00 -2.46 15.39
N MET A 167 14.97 -2.41 16.71
CA MET A 167 13.95 -3.08 17.51
C MET A 167 12.55 -2.47 17.25
N THR A 168 12.46 -1.16 17.06
CA THR A 168 11.20 -0.52 16.66
C THR A 168 10.78 -0.96 15.24
N ALA A 169 11.74 -1.07 14.31
CA ALA A 169 11.46 -1.51 12.94
C ALA A 169 10.83 -2.92 12.90
N VAL A 170 11.36 -3.87 13.67
CA VAL A 170 10.81 -5.24 13.72
C VAL A 170 9.47 -5.29 14.46
N LEU A 171 9.26 -4.50 15.50
CA LEU A 171 7.97 -4.40 16.19
C LEU A 171 6.85 -3.87 15.28
N LEU A 172 7.17 -2.94 14.40
CA LEU A 172 6.21 -2.39 13.45
C LEU A 172 6.01 -3.27 12.21
N ASN A 173 6.99 -4.12 11.89
CA ASN A 173 6.99 -4.99 10.71
C ASN A 173 7.43 -6.42 11.10
N PRO A 174 6.65 -7.16 11.89
CA PRO A 174 7.07 -8.41 12.51
C PRO A 174 7.34 -9.56 11.54
N GLU A 175 6.82 -9.46 10.31
CA GLU A 175 7.04 -10.48 9.27
C GLU A 175 8.08 -10.03 8.22
N HIS A 176 8.73 -8.88 8.40
CA HIS A 176 9.68 -8.40 7.41
C HIS A 176 11.07 -9.05 7.62
N PRO A 177 11.61 -9.78 6.62
CA PRO A 177 12.82 -10.59 6.79
C PRO A 177 14.04 -9.78 7.25
N VAL A 178 14.29 -8.63 6.65
CA VAL A 178 15.44 -7.76 6.99
C VAL A 178 15.30 -7.16 8.39
N ALA A 179 14.10 -6.79 8.81
CA ALA A 179 13.88 -6.27 10.17
C ALA A 179 14.16 -7.35 11.22
N ASN A 180 13.72 -8.60 10.96
CA ASN A 180 13.99 -9.73 11.82
C ASN A 180 15.49 -10.07 11.85
N LEU A 181 16.19 -10.05 10.73
CA LEU A 181 17.62 -10.27 10.66
C LEU A 181 18.40 -9.28 11.55
N ASN A 182 18.08 -7.98 11.43
CA ASN A 182 18.72 -6.93 12.22
C ASN A 182 18.43 -7.08 13.72
N ALA A 183 17.19 -7.43 14.09
CA ALA A 183 16.85 -7.67 15.49
C ALA A 183 17.61 -8.88 16.06
N ALA A 184 17.75 -9.96 15.31
CA ALA A 184 18.55 -11.12 15.70
C ALA A 184 20.02 -10.74 15.90
N CYS A 185 20.60 -9.94 15.01
CA CYS A 185 21.97 -9.44 15.13
C CYS A 185 22.19 -8.66 16.44
N ILE A 186 21.28 -7.77 16.79
CA ILE A 186 21.34 -7.00 18.04
C ILE A 186 21.28 -7.92 19.25
N LEU A 187 20.35 -8.88 19.28
CA LEU A 187 20.21 -9.80 20.42
C LEU A 187 21.43 -10.70 20.57
N LEU A 188 22.01 -11.19 19.46
CA LEU A 188 23.27 -11.94 19.51
C LEU A 188 24.44 -11.10 20.03
N SER A 189 24.53 -9.83 19.69
CA SER A 189 25.56 -8.93 20.24
C SER A 189 25.40 -8.72 21.76
N GLN A 190 24.20 -8.95 22.30
CA GLN A 190 23.89 -8.91 23.73
C GLN A 190 23.98 -10.28 24.41
N GLY A 191 24.29 -11.34 23.66
CA GLY A 191 24.36 -12.72 24.16
C GLY A 191 23.00 -13.41 24.31
N ASP A 192 21.90 -12.78 23.89
CA ASP A 192 20.54 -13.39 23.94
C ASP A 192 20.30 -14.28 22.71
N THR A 193 20.82 -15.51 22.79
CA THR A 193 20.66 -16.52 21.73
C THR A 193 19.22 -17.01 21.61
N LYS A 194 18.46 -17.06 22.72
CA LYS A 194 17.06 -17.50 22.71
C LYS A 194 16.15 -16.47 22.02
N GLY A 195 16.30 -15.22 22.38
CA GLY A 195 15.57 -14.13 21.70
C GLY A 195 15.92 -14.05 20.21
N ALA A 196 17.21 -14.17 19.87
CA ALA A 196 17.66 -14.12 18.48
C ALA A 196 17.09 -15.26 17.61
N SER A 197 16.94 -16.46 18.15
CA SER A 197 16.35 -17.61 17.42
C SER A 197 14.96 -17.30 16.89
N LEU A 198 14.10 -16.63 17.68
CA LEU A 198 12.73 -16.30 17.29
C LEU A 198 12.68 -15.35 16.08
N TYR A 199 13.66 -14.45 15.97
CA TYR A 199 13.76 -13.54 14.83
C TYR A 199 14.45 -14.20 13.64
N LEU A 200 15.44 -15.07 13.86
CA LEU A 200 16.10 -15.81 12.78
C LEU A 200 15.12 -16.73 12.04
N ASP A 201 14.13 -17.29 12.70
CA ASP A 201 13.09 -18.10 12.06
C ASP A 201 12.31 -17.32 11.00
N LYS A 202 12.22 -15.98 11.14
CA LYS A 202 11.51 -15.07 10.23
C LYS A 202 12.44 -14.28 9.31
N ALA A 203 13.74 -14.42 9.42
CA ALA A 203 14.74 -13.61 8.71
C ALA A 203 14.93 -13.95 7.22
N GLY A 204 14.18 -14.90 6.67
CA GLY A 204 14.39 -15.37 5.30
C GLY A 204 15.71 -16.13 5.11
N GLU A 205 15.87 -16.84 4.00
CA GLU A 205 17.06 -17.65 3.74
C GLU A 205 18.12 -16.81 3.00
N THR A 206 19.10 -16.30 3.76
CA THR A 206 20.20 -15.46 3.24
C THR A 206 21.55 -15.88 3.83
N PRO A 207 22.68 -15.56 3.17
CA PRO A 207 24.00 -15.79 3.74
C PRO A 207 24.19 -15.11 5.10
N GLU A 208 23.63 -13.94 5.31
CA GLU A 208 23.68 -13.21 6.57
C GLU A 208 22.94 -13.95 7.69
N LYS A 209 21.81 -14.61 7.40
CA LYS A 209 21.14 -15.49 8.35
C LYS A 209 22.05 -16.65 8.74
N THR A 210 22.69 -17.28 7.76
CA THR A 210 23.64 -18.38 8.00
C THR A 210 24.80 -17.94 8.89
N LEU A 211 25.33 -16.74 8.68
CA LEU A 211 26.34 -16.13 9.54
C LEU A 211 25.84 -15.98 10.97
N LEU A 212 24.68 -15.38 11.16
CA LEU A 212 24.10 -15.18 12.50
C LEU A 212 23.77 -16.50 13.21
N GLN A 213 23.33 -17.51 12.48
CA GLN A 213 23.14 -18.87 13.02
C GLN A 213 24.49 -19.46 13.48
N GLY A 214 25.57 -19.28 12.72
CA GLY A 214 26.91 -19.68 13.12
C GLY A 214 27.38 -18.98 14.41
N ILE A 215 27.18 -17.67 14.52
CA ILE A 215 27.47 -16.90 15.74
C ILE A 215 26.62 -17.40 16.91
N MET A 216 25.32 -17.66 16.69
CA MET A 216 24.43 -18.18 17.71
C MET A 216 24.92 -19.54 18.25
N GLN A 217 25.33 -20.45 17.36
CA GLN A 217 25.88 -21.77 17.78
C GLN A 217 27.21 -21.62 18.53
N MET A 218 28.04 -20.68 18.11
CA MET A 218 29.30 -20.38 18.83
C MET A 218 29.02 -19.90 20.26
N LEU A 219 28.08 -18.98 20.45
CA LEU A 219 27.64 -18.50 21.76
C LEU A 219 27.00 -19.59 22.64
N ASN A 220 26.37 -20.58 22.02
CA ASN A 220 25.78 -21.73 22.71
C ASN A 220 26.80 -22.83 23.02
N GLY A 221 28.07 -22.70 22.61
CA GLY A 221 29.12 -23.71 22.80
C GLY A 221 29.08 -24.88 21.81
N ASN A 222 28.27 -24.79 20.76
CA ASN A 222 28.14 -25.82 19.72
C ASN A 222 29.18 -25.57 18.61
N TYR A 223 30.46 -25.64 18.93
CA TYR A 223 31.56 -25.13 18.08
C TYR A 223 31.66 -25.81 16.71
N THR A 224 31.45 -27.15 16.64
CA THR A 224 31.48 -27.87 15.36
C THR A 224 30.40 -27.37 14.39
N GLU A 225 29.18 -27.15 14.87
CA GLU A 225 28.10 -26.64 14.06
C GLU A 225 28.33 -25.15 13.70
N ALA A 226 28.85 -24.37 14.64
CA ALA A 226 29.25 -22.98 14.39
C ALA A 226 30.27 -22.89 13.25
N GLU A 227 31.33 -23.75 13.26
CA GLU A 227 32.31 -23.75 12.18
C GLU A 227 31.73 -24.08 10.82
N ASN A 228 30.84 -25.08 10.74
CA ASN A 228 30.16 -25.46 9.52
C ASN A 228 29.35 -24.30 8.92
N LEU A 229 28.57 -23.62 9.76
CA LEU A 229 27.75 -22.49 9.34
C LEU A 229 28.59 -21.25 8.92
N LEU A 230 29.62 -20.94 9.71
CA LEU A 230 30.52 -19.83 9.40
C LEU A 230 31.31 -20.09 8.09
N ARG A 231 31.74 -21.32 7.81
CA ARG A 231 32.36 -21.68 6.54
C ARG A 231 31.42 -21.49 5.35
N LYS A 232 30.15 -21.90 5.47
CA LYS A 232 29.11 -21.66 4.44
C LYS A 232 28.91 -20.15 4.19
N ALA A 233 28.85 -19.35 5.26
CA ALA A 233 28.72 -17.90 5.13
C ALA A 233 29.96 -17.25 4.47
N LYS A 234 31.16 -17.76 4.74
CA LYS A 234 32.40 -17.37 4.10
C LYS A 234 32.41 -17.73 2.61
N GLU A 235 32.01 -18.93 2.25
CA GLU A 235 31.89 -19.39 0.86
C GLU A 235 30.87 -18.54 0.07
N ALA A 236 29.84 -18.04 0.73
CA ALA A 236 28.87 -17.08 0.18
C ALA A 236 29.41 -15.64 0.06
N GLY A 237 30.66 -15.39 0.49
CA GLY A 237 31.36 -14.12 0.30
C GLY A 237 31.21 -13.11 1.44
N LEU A 238 30.79 -13.52 2.62
CA LEU A 238 30.65 -12.61 3.78
C LEU A 238 32.00 -12.46 4.52
N PRO A 239 32.63 -11.25 4.51
CA PRO A 239 33.91 -11.03 5.19
C PRO A 239 33.86 -11.26 6.71
N GLN A 240 32.72 -10.96 7.33
CA GLN A 240 32.52 -11.13 8.78
C GLN A 240 32.63 -12.61 9.21
N ALA A 241 32.39 -13.55 8.30
CA ALA A 241 32.55 -14.97 8.59
C ALA A 241 34.01 -15.35 8.88
N ASP A 242 34.98 -14.74 8.18
CA ASP A 242 36.39 -14.94 8.45
C ASP A 242 36.81 -14.47 9.85
N GLU A 243 36.30 -13.33 10.29
CA GLU A 243 36.57 -12.79 11.62
C GLU A 243 36.01 -13.72 12.70
N ASN A 244 34.77 -14.18 12.53
CA ASN A 244 34.14 -15.10 13.49
C ASN A 244 34.81 -16.49 13.49
N LEU A 245 35.30 -16.98 12.35
CA LEU A 245 36.09 -18.23 12.32
C LEU A 245 37.41 -18.11 13.07
N LYS A 246 38.10 -16.96 12.99
CA LYS A 246 39.30 -16.71 13.78
C LYS A 246 39.01 -16.74 15.27
N ILE A 247 37.97 -16.01 15.70
CA ILE A 247 37.52 -16.02 17.10
C ILE A 247 37.19 -17.44 17.55
N LEU A 248 36.45 -18.20 16.74
CA LEU A 248 36.08 -19.58 17.04
C LEU A 248 37.33 -20.46 17.29
N HIS A 249 38.36 -20.35 16.42
CA HIS A 249 39.59 -21.13 16.54
C HIS A 249 40.50 -20.68 17.71
N GLU A 250 40.27 -19.53 18.31
CA GLU A 250 40.95 -19.08 19.54
C GLU A 250 40.32 -19.65 20.79
N ILE A 251 39.06 -20.07 20.75
CA ILE A 251 38.30 -20.56 21.90
C ILE A 251 38.01 -22.04 21.84
N TYR A 252 38.25 -22.69 20.70
CA TYR A 252 38.02 -24.11 20.42
C TYR A 252 39.20 -24.76 19.69
#